data_88fca0b2901a951d50b87599259747c4
#
_entry.id   88fca0b2901a951d50b87599259747c4
#
_cell.length_a   1.000
_cell.length_b   1.000
_cell.length_c   1.000
_cell.angle_alpha   90.00
_cell.angle_beta   90.00
_cell.angle_gamma   90.00
#
_symmetry.space_group_name_H-M   'P 1'
#
loop_
_entity.id
_entity.type
_entity.pdbx_description
1 polymer ?
#
loop_
_entity_poly.entity_id
_entity_poly.type
_entity_poly.pdbx_seq_one_letter_code
_entity_poly.pdbx_strand_id
1 'polypeptide(L)'
;QMDTFIPPESVDLEFYEKCKALESPSSLKAFIGFNMSFGGKFYAGYVDKYKRDKVENFLSEATNSLNKMKDKIKDVEFQCLTYDSLKPQNSLIYCDPPYQNTKFPIKYRTDTKHYDVFDNDKFWEVVREWSKNNYVFISEISAPDDFIAVWEKNVHRSASQSSKTRYKNESDKNKTEKLYIHKSVHKRLNL
;
A
#
# COMPACT_ATOMS: atom_id res chain seq x y z
N GLN A 1 18.48 2.86 -5.71
CA GLN A 1 19.04 1.64 -6.36
C GLN A 1 18.16 1.09 -7.50
N MET A 2 17.20 1.85 -8.02
CA MET A 2 16.40 1.41 -9.18
C MET A 2 17.15 1.42 -10.49
N ASP A 3 18.16 2.27 -10.65
CA ASP A 3 18.88 2.42 -11.93
C ASP A 3 19.74 1.23 -12.34
N THR A 4 20.03 0.33 -11.41
CA THR A 4 20.87 -0.84 -11.64
C THR A 4 20.13 -2.17 -11.58
N PHE A 5 18.83 -2.17 -11.20
CA PHE A 5 18.06 -3.40 -11.12
C PHE A 5 17.57 -3.81 -12.52
N ILE A 6 17.97 -5.00 -12.94
CA ILE A 6 17.53 -5.65 -14.17
C ILE A 6 16.66 -6.84 -13.80
N PRO A 7 15.38 -6.86 -14.21
CA PRO A 7 14.52 -8.03 -14.01
C PRO A 7 15.11 -9.28 -14.68
N PRO A 8 14.90 -10.48 -14.13
CA PRO A 8 15.35 -11.72 -14.75
C PRO A 8 14.64 -11.97 -16.09
N GLU A 9 15.26 -12.70 -16.99
CA GLU A 9 14.68 -13.07 -18.29
C GLU A 9 13.56 -14.11 -18.16
N SER A 10 13.66 -14.98 -17.16
CA SER A 10 12.66 -16.01 -16.86
C SER A 10 12.54 -16.26 -15.38
N VAL A 11 11.36 -16.69 -14.96
CA VAL A 11 11.06 -17.11 -13.58
C VAL A 11 10.24 -18.38 -13.64
N ASP A 12 10.74 -19.43 -13.00
CA ASP A 12 10.01 -20.66 -12.74
C ASP A 12 9.75 -20.83 -11.23
N LEU A 13 9.09 -21.89 -10.85
CA LEU A 13 8.77 -22.15 -9.45
C LEU A 13 10.05 -22.33 -8.61
N GLU A 14 11.07 -22.98 -9.12
CA GLU A 14 12.33 -23.19 -8.40
C GLU A 14 13.03 -21.84 -8.12
N PHE A 15 13.12 -20.99 -9.13
CA PHE A 15 13.68 -19.65 -8.97
C PHE A 15 12.86 -18.78 -8.00
N TYR A 16 11.53 -18.86 -8.06
CA TYR A 16 10.63 -18.18 -7.12
C TYR A 16 10.88 -18.61 -5.67
N GLU A 17 10.98 -19.92 -5.40
CA GLU A 17 11.24 -20.42 -4.06
C GLU A 17 12.67 -20.09 -3.58
N LYS A 18 13.67 -20.07 -4.47
CA LYS A 18 15.02 -19.59 -4.15
C LYS A 18 15.00 -18.12 -3.73
N CYS A 19 14.29 -17.26 -4.48
CA CYS A 19 14.16 -15.85 -4.12
C CYS A 19 13.43 -15.64 -2.79
N LYS A 20 12.42 -16.45 -2.51
CA LYS A 20 11.68 -16.43 -1.24
C LYS A 20 12.57 -16.78 -0.04
N ALA A 21 13.46 -17.73 -0.21
CA ALA A 21 14.40 -18.19 0.82
C ALA A 21 15.56 -17.22 1.11
N LEU A 22 15.78 -16.18 0.28
CA LEU A 22 16.81 -15.18 0.55
C LEU A 22 16.58 -14.54 1.93
N GLU A 23 17.60 -14.50 2.77
CA GLU A 23 17.50 -13.90 4.11
C GLU A 23 17.44 -12.37 4.03
N SER A 24 18.27 -11.77 3.19
CA SER A 24 18.37 -10.32 3.07
C SER A 24 17.34 -9.72 2.11
N PRO A 25 16.76 -8.55 2.42
CA PRO A 25 15.97 -7.79 1.48
C PRO A 25 16.78 -7.41 0.25
N SER A 26 16.19 -7.54 -0.95
CA SER A 26 16.81 -7.10 -2.20
C SER A 26 15.74 -6.69 -3.21
N SER A 27 16.14 -5.91 -4.22
CA SER A 27 15.26 -5.54 -5.33
C SER A 27 14.70 -6.76 -6.05
N LEU A 28 15.53 -7.81 -6.23
CA LEU A 28 15.11 -9.07 -6.82
C LEU A 28 14.06 -9.77 -5.96
N LYS A 29 14.32 -9.92 -4.65
CA LYS A 29 13.35 -10.54 -3.72
C LYS A 29 12.02 -9.80 -3.71
N ALA A 30 12.05 -8.47 -3.71
CA ALA A 30 10.84 -7.65 -3.76
C ALA A 30 10.11 -7.80 -5.10
N PHE A 31 10.83 -7.69 -6.22
CA PHE A 31 10.25 -7.79 -7.56
C PHE A 31 9.56 -9.15 -7.77
N ILE A 32 10.24 -10.25 -7.47
CA ILE A 32 9.68 -11.60 -7.59
C ILE A 32 8.54 -11.80 -6.60
N GLY A 33 8.72 -11.40 -5.34
CA GLY A 33 7.75 -11.63 -4.27
C GLY A 33 6.39 -10.96 -4.49
N PHE A 34 6.36 -9.79 -5.13
CA PHE A 34 5.11 -9.11 -5.44
C PHE A 34 4.54 -9.47 -6.82
N ASN A 35 5.39 -9.49 -7.86
CA ASN A 35 4.90 -9.58 -9.23
C ASN A 35 4.66 -11.03 -9.68
N MET A 36 5.38 -12.00 -9.10
CA MET A 36 5.22 -13.41 -9.44
C MET A 36 4.38 -14.17 -8.42
N SER A 37 3.58 -13.45 -7.62
CA SER A 37 2.72 -14.02 -6.58
C SER A 37 1.25 -13.76 -6.81
N PHE A 38 0.43 -14.71 -6.40
CA PHE A 38 -1.03 -14.63 -6.53
C PHE A 38 -1.59 -13.35 -5.90
N GLY A 39 -2.33 -12.58 -6.71
CA GLY A 39 -2.98 -11.35 -6.28
C GLY A 39 -2.03 -10.23 -5.88
N GLY A 40 -0.78 -10.25 -6.34
CA GLY A 40 0.22 -9.23 -6.01
C GLY A 40 0.63 -9.20 -4.53
N LYS A 41 0.35 -10.26 -3.78
CA LYS A 41 0.70 -10.36 -2.36
C LYS A 41 2.05 -11.04 -2.21
N PHE A 42 2.94 -10.44 -1.42
CA PHE A 42 4.31 -10.87 -1.23
C PHE A 42 4.42 -12.37 -0.88
N TYR A 43 4.97 -13.16 -1.79
CA TYR A 43 5.14 -14.62 -1.68
C TYR A 43 3.88 -15.40 -1.24
N ALA A 44 2.71 -14.99 -1.71
CA ALA A 44 1.43 -15.64 -1.39
C ALA A 44 1.13 -16.91 -2.24
N GLY A 45 2.09 -17.36 -3.01
CA GLY A 45 2.03 -18.49 -3.91
C GLY A 45 2.40 -18.09 -5.33
N TYR A 46 3.21 -18.92 -5.99
CA TYR A 46 3.69 -18.69 -7.34
C TYR A 46 2.53 -18.65 -8.34
N VAL A 47 2.56 -17.68 -9.26
CA VAL A 47 1.60 -17.61 -10.37
C VAL A 47 2.20 -18.30 -11.59
N ASP A 48 1.55 -19.36 -12.03
CA ASP A 48 1.90 -19.99 -13.29
C ASP A 48 1.41 -19.12 -14.46
N LYS A 49 2.16 -19.18 -15.57
CA LYS A 49 1.87 -18.45 -16.83
C LYS A 49 0.55 -18.87 -17.52
N TYR A 50 -0.07 -19.95 -17.05
CA TYR A 50 -1.31 -20.46 -17.62
C TYR A 50 -2.52 -20.12 -16.77
N LYS A 51 -3.44 -19.34 -17.32
CA LYS A 51 -4.73 -19.06 -16.70
C LYS A 51 -5.82 -19.16 -17.76
N ARG A 52 -6.71 -20.17 -17.63
CA ARG A 52 -7.89 -20.35 -18.49
C ARG A 52 -7.57 -20.27 -19.98
N ASP A 53 -6.65 -21.10 -20.45
CA ASP A 53 -6.26 -21.23 -21.87
C ASP A 53 -5.58 -19.98 -22.47
N LYS A 54 -5.20 -19.01 -21.66
CA LYS A 54 -4.37 -17.86 -22.07
C LYS A 54 -3.00 -17.91 -21.42
N VAL A 55 -1.98 -17.66 -22.23
CA VAL A 55 -0.62 -17.45 -21.73
C VAL A 55 -0.54 -16.03 -21.19
N GLU A 56 -0.56 -15.88 -19.86
CA GLU A 56 -0.33 -14.59 -19.21
C GLU A 56 1.18 -14.49 -18.90
N ASN A 57 1.84 -13.50 -19.44
CA ASN A 57 3.27 -13.27 -19.17
C ASN A 57 3.41 -12.22 -18.07
N PHE A 58 3.19 -12.63 -16.83
CA PHE A 58 3.29 -11.76 -15.63
C PHE A 58 4.67 -11.09 -15.52
N LEU A 59 5.73 -11.80 -15.88
CA LEU A 59 7.10 -11.25 -15.85
C LEU A 59 7.26 -10.10 -16.84
N SER A 60 6.79 -10.28 -18.08
CA SER A 60 6.84 -9.23 -19.10
C SER A 60 6.00 -8.01 -18.71
N GLU A 61 4.80 -8.25 -18.17
CA GLU A 61 3.94 -7.17 -17.70
C GLU A 61 4.57 -6.38 -16.54
N ALA A 62 5.16 -7.08 -15.56
CA ALA A 62 5.86 -6.46 -14.44
C ALA A 62 7.11 -5.67 -14.91
N THR A 63 7.88 -6.24 -15.83
CA THR A 63 9.06 -5.58 -16.41
C THR A 63 8.66 -4.32 -17.17
N ASN A 64 7.62 -4.39 -18.01
CA ASN A 64 7.11 -3.24 -18.74
C ASN A 64 6.57 -2.15 -17.80
N SER A 65 5.89 -2.54 -16.72
CA SER A 65 5.39 -1.62 -15.71
C SER A 65 6.53 -0.91 -14.98
N LEU A 66 7.56 -1.66 -14.58
CA LEU A 66 8.77 -1.11 -13.95
C LEU A 66 9.46 -0.09 -14.88
N ASN A 67 9.66 -0.44 -16.13
CA ASN A 67 10.30 0.43 -17.11
C ASN A 67 9.50 1.73 -17.34
N LYS A 68 8.17 1.65 -17.42
CA LYS A 68 7.29 2.83 -17.55
C LYS A 68 7.32 3.74 -16.32
N MET A 69 7.54 3.17 -15.13
CA MET A 69 7.57 3.94 -13.88
C MET A 69 8.94 4.56 -13.61
N LYS A 70 10.03 3.93 -14.06
CA LYS A 70 11.41 4.32 -13.76
C LYS A 70 11.66 5.82 -13.99
N ASP A 71 11.30 6.33 -15.17
CA ASP A 71 11.50 7.73 -15.50
C ASP A 71 10.60 8.69 -14.69
N LYS A 72 9.43 8.22 -14.28
CA LYS A 72 8.46 9.02 -13.50
C LYS A 72 8.87 9.22 -12.06
N ILE A 73 9.65 8.29 -11.50
CA ILE A 73 10.03 8.29 -10.08
C ILE A 73 11.53 8.52 -9.87
N LYS A 74 12.28 8.91 -10.91
CA LYS A 74 13.73 9.12 -10.83
C LYS A 74 14.13 10.17 -9.78
N ASP A 75 13.29 11.19 -9.58
CA ASP A 75 13.51 12.27 -8.63
C ASP A 75 12.80 12.04 -7.29
N VAL A 76 12.24 10.84 -7.06
CA VAL A 76 11.55 10.48 -5.83
C VAL A 76 12.52 9.86 -4.83
N GLU A 77 12.58 10.43 -3.64
CA GLU A 77 13.33 9.86 -2.52
C GLU A 77 12.43 8.87 -1.76
N PHE A 78 12.91 7.64 -1.60
CA PHE A 78 12.24 6.58 -0.86
C PHE A 78 12.91 6.38 0.49
N GLN A 79 12.14 6.50 1.57
CA GLN A 79 12.61 6.31 2.94
C GLN A 79 11.79 5.24 3.65
N CYS A 80 12.43 4.48 4.53
CA CYS A 80 11.79 3.52 5.43
C CYS A 80 11.91 4.03 6.86
N LEU A 81 10.96 4.86 7.28
CA LEU A 81 10.93 5.54 8.57
C LEU A 81 9.55 5.40 9.22
N THR A 82 9.49 5.57 10.54
CA THR A 82 8.23 5.76 11.22
C THR A 82 7.71 7.18 10.95
N TYR A 83 6.41 7.32 10.65
CA TYR A 83 5.82 8.61 10.29
C TYR A 83 6.03 9.68 11.37
N ASP A 84 5.99 9.31 12.64
CA ASP A 84 6.15 10.21 13.79
C ASP A 84 7.59 10.74 13.99
N SER A 85 8.57 10.13 13.30
CA SER A 85 9.94 10.65 13.26
C SER A 85 10.11 11.83 12.29
N LEU A 86 9.16 12.01 11.36
CA LEU A 86 9.21 13.05 10.34
C LEU A 86 8.85 14.43 10.93
N LYS A 87 9.51 15.47 10.45
CA LYS A 87 9.26 16.88 10.82
C LYS A 87 9.07 17.74 9.58
N PRO A 88 8.02 17.47 8.77
CA PRO A 88 7.79 18.18 7.52
C PRO A 88 7.48 19.66 7.76
N GLN A 89 7.93 20.54 6.84
CA GLN A 89 7.66 21.97 6.86
C GLN A 89 7.32 22.46 5.45
N ASN A 90 6.32 23.32 5.34
CA ASN A 90 5.88 23.94 4.08
C ASN A 90 5.66 22.93 2.94
N SER A 91 5.09 21.77 3.29
CA SER A 91 4.94 20.62 2.40
C SER A 91 3.47 20.31 2.10
N LEU A 92 3.24 19.70 0.95
CA LEU A 92 2.00 18.96 0.66
C LEU A 92 2.22 17.51 1.07
N ILE A 93 1.37 17.00 1.95
CA ILE A 93 1.49 15.66 2.54
C ILE A 93 0.22 14.87 2.23
N TYR A 94 0.38 13.68 1.68
CA TYR A 94 -0.70 12.71 1.55
C TYR A 94 -0.41 11.53 2.47
N CYS A 95 -1.39 11.20 3.32
CA CYS A 95 -1.34 10.07 4.24
C CYS A 95 -2.37 9.02 3.82
N ASP A 96 -1.91 7.78 3.70
CA ASP A 96 -2.75 6.58 3.49
C ASP A 96 -2.45 5.58 4.62
N PRO A 97 -2.95 5.85 5.85
CA PRO A 97 -2.70 5.00 7.00
C PRO A 97 -3.45 3.67 6.87
N PRO A 98 -3.07 2.66 7.64
CA PRO A 98 -3.90 1.49 7.83
C PRO A 98 -5.29 1.89 8.33
N TYR A 99 -6.34 1.60 7.56
CA TYR A 99 -7.70 1.99 7.92
C TYR A 99 -8.12 1.44 9.29
N GLN A 100 -8.84 2.25 10.03
CA GLN A 100 -9.32 1.89 11.37
C GLN A 100 -10.02 0.52 11.36
N ASN A 101 -9.70 -0.33 12.34
CA ASN A 101 -10.14 -1.72 12.45
C ASN A 101 -9.59 -2.70 11.40
N THR A 102 -8.61 -2.31 10.59
CA THR A 102 -7.91 -3.26 9.72
C THR A 102 -6.89 -4.04 10.54
N LYS A 103 -7.12 -5.35 10.70
CA LYS A 103 -6.12 -6.25 11.29
C LYS A 103 -5.07 -6.55 10.24
N PHE A 104 -3.87 -6.03 10.43
CA PHE A 104 -2.72 -6.40 9.60
C PHE A 104 -2.06 -7.65 10.19
N PRO A 105 -2.07 -8.77 9.47
CA PRO A 105 -1.19 -9.86 9.85
C PRO A 105 0.24 -9.42 9.52
N ILE A 106 1.06 -9.17 10.53
CA ILE A 106 2.51 -9.02 10.34
C ILE A 106 3.08 -10.40 10.01
N LYS A 107 2.89 -10.82 8.77
CA LYS A 107 3.51 -12.02 8.24
C LYS A 107 4.99 -11.84 7.90
N TYR A 108 5.56 -10.70 8.22
CA TYR A 108 6.96 -10.38 7.87
C TYR A 108 7.95 -10.62 9.00
N ARG A 109 7.48 -11.05 10.16
CA ARG A 109 8.33 -11.49 11.27
C ARG A 109 8.06 -12.97 11.56
N THR A 110 9.07 -13.77 11.47
CA THR A 110 9.05 -15.25 11.38
C THR A 110 8.56 -15.98 12.63
N ASP A 111 8.23 -15.32 13.76
CA ASP A 111 8.07 -16.08 15.01
C ASP A 111 6.94 -15.66 15.96
N THR A 112 6.12 -14.65 15.69
CA THR A 112 5.08 -14.32 16.65
C THR A 112 3.76 -13.92 15.99
N LYS A 113 2.65 -14.48 16.48
CA LYS A 113 1.26 -14.08 16.19
C LYS A 113 0.94 -12.70 16.82
N HIS A 114 1.88 -11.76 16.82
CA HIS A 114 1.62 -10.40 17.25
C HIS A 114 1.08 -9.59 16.07
N TYR A 115 -0.14 -9.09 16.24
CA TYR A 115 -0.69 -8.05 15.40
C TYR A 115 -0.30 -6.73 16.06
N ASP A 116 0.61 -5.97 15.46
CA ASP A 116 0.76 -4.59 15.85
C ASP A 116 -0.49 -3.85 15.37
N VAL A 117 -1.24 -3.35 16.32
CA VAL A 117 -2.39 -2.49 16.04
C VAL A 117 -1.81 -1.11 15.74
N PHE A 118 -2.17 -0.56 14.58
CA PHE A 118 -1.80 0.81 14.25
C PHE A 118 -2.43 1.77 15.28
N ASP A 119 -1.61 2.62 15.89
CA ASP A 119 -2.04 3.60 16.87
C ASP A 119 -2.72 4.78 16.17
N ASN A 120 -4.02 4.69 16.01
CA ASN A 120 -4.83 5.71 15.36
C ASN A 120 -4.82 7.02 16.13
N ASP A 121 -4.88 6.99 17.46
CA ASP A 121 -4.94 8.20 18.28
C ASP A 121 -3.65 9.00 18.12
N LYS A 122 -2.52 8.34 18.26
CA LYS A 122 -1.21 8.94 18.00
C LYS A 122 -1.07 9.47 16.56
N PHE A 123 -1.59 8.74 15.58
CA PHE A 123 -1.58 9.20 14.18
C PHE A 123 -2.34 10.52 14.03
N TRP A 124 -3.55 10.63 14.57
CA TRP A 124 -4.33 11.86 14.50
C TRP A 124 -3.68 13.02 15.25
N GLU A 125 -2.98 12.78 16.36
CA GLU A 125 -2.19 13.78 17.04
C GLU A 125 -1.05 14.32 16.15
N VAL A 126 -0.29 13.43 15.54
CA VAL A 126 0.83 13.81 14.65
C VAL A 126 0.36 14.59 13.44
N VAL A 127 -0.71 14.17 12.77
CA VAL A 127 -1.20 14.89 11.58
C VAL A 127 -1.84 16.23 11.92
N ARG A 128 -2.40 16.42 13.14
CA ARG A 128 -2.79 17.75 13.64
C ARG A 128 -1.60 18.67 13.75
N GLU A 129 -0.50 18.18 14.32
CA GLU A 129 0.72 18.97 14.45
C GLU A 129 1.28 19.33 13.07
N TRP A 130 1.36 18.38 12.16
CA TRP A 130 1.78 18.67 10.78
C TRP A 130 0.88 19.66 10.08
N SER A 131 -0.42 19.62 10.33
CA SER A 131 -1.41 20.51 9.73
C SER A 131 -1.24 21.98 10.10
N LYS A 132 -0.42 22.32 11.09
CA LYS A 132 -0.12 23.70 11.46
C LYS A 132 0.64 24.44 10.35
N ASN A 133 1.65 23.78 9.76
CA ASN A 133 2.58 24.39 8.80
C ASN A 133 2.59 23.71 7.42
N ASN A 134 1.76 22.69 7.22
CA ASN A 134 1.71 21.92 5.98
C ASN A 134 0.27 21.80 5.48
N TYR A 135 0.12 21.39 4.22
CA TYR A 135 -1.15 20.96 3.64
C TYR A 135 -1.24 19.44 3.73
N VAL A 136 -1.98 18.93 4.72
CA VAL A 136 -2.07 17.49 5.00
C VAL A 136 -3.43 16.95 4.55
N PHE A 137 -3.39 15.95 3.68
CA PHE A 137 -4.54 15.21 3.16
C PHE A 137 -4.47 13.78 3.64
N ILE A 138 -5.57 13.26 4.17
CA ILE A 138 -5.62 11.92 4.76
C ILE A 138 -6.74 11.11 4.10
N SER A 139 -6.38 9.95 3.53
CA SER A 139 -7.35 8.97 3.04
C SER A 139 -7.76 8.05 4.17
N GLU A 140 -9.05 8.08 4.54
CA GLU A 140 -9.62 7.25 5.61
C GLU A 140 -11.15 7.13 5.45
N ILE A 141 -11.76 6.19 6.18
CA ILE A 141 -13.20 5.98 6.18
C ILE A 141 -13.89 6.95 7.16
N SER A 142 -13.24 7.22 8.28
CA SER A 142 -13.72 8.12 9.34
C SER A 142 -12.56 8.92 9.94
N ALA A 143 -12.87 10.08 10.50
CA ALA A 143 -11.88 10.95 11.11
C ALA A 143 -12.48 11.62 12.35
N PRO A 144 -11.64 12.17 13.27
CA PRO A 144 -12.09 13.03 14.36
C PRO A 144 -12.83 14.28 13.87
N ASP A 145 -13.66 14.89 14.73
CA ASP A 145 -14.54 16.02 14.41
C ASP A 145 -13.81 17.29 13.94
N ASP A 146 -12.53 17.41 14.22
CA ASP A 146 -11.69 18.53 13.77
C ASP A 146 -11.12 18.36 12.36
N PHE A 147 -11.42 17.24 11.69
CA PHE A 147 -11.11 16.98 10.29
C PHE A 147 -12.39 17.02 9.44
N ILE A 148 -12.27 17.63 8.27
CA ILE A 148 -13.37 17.84 7.31
C ILE A 148 -13.12 16.96 6.10
N ALA A 149 -14.12 16.20 5.66
CA ALA A 149 -14.08 15.49 4.40
C ALA A 149 -14.25 16.48 3.25
N VAL A 150 -13.23 16.61 2.39
CA VAL A 150 -13.24 17.49 1.22
C VAL A 150 -13.52 16.74 -0.08
N TRP A 151 -13.48 15.42 -0.02
CA TRP A 151 -13.82 14.54 -1.13
C TRP A 151 -14.27 13.19 -0.61
N GLU A 152 -15.20 12.55 -1.33
CA GLU A 152 -15.66 11.18 -1.02
C GLU A 152 -15.97 10.39 -2.28
N LYS A 153 -15.79 9.07 -2.21
CA LYS A 153 -16.11 8.13 -3.28
C LYS A 153 -16.57 6.79 -2.72
N ASN A 154 -17.68 6.31 -3.25
CA ASN A 154 -18.13 4.95 -2.98
C ASN A 154 -17.24 3.96 -3.74
N VAL A 155 -16.58 3.07 -3.02
CA VAL A 155 -15.71 2.03 -3.58
C VAL A 155 -16.42 0.69 -3.43
N HIS A 156 -16.76 0.08 -4.57
CA HIS A 156 -17.22 -1.29 -4.61
C HIS A 156 -16.02 -2.23 -4.53
N ARG A 157 -15.85 -2.92 -3.42
CA ARG A 157 -14.87 -4.00 -3.36
C ARG A 157 -15.38 -5.16 -4.19
N SER A 158 -14.80 -5.37 -5.36
CA SER A 158 -14.99 -6.61 -6.10
C SER A 158 -14.37 -7.74 -5.28
N ALA A 159 -15.23 -8.48 -4.56
CA ALA A 159 -14.80 -9.71 -3.92
C ALA A 159 -14.34 -10.66 -5.02
N SER A 160 -13.09 -11.08 -5.03
CA SER A 160 -12.69 -12.23 -5.82
C SER A 160 -13.59 -13.39 -5.41
N GLN A 161 -14.11 -14.13 -6.38
CA GLN A 161 -15.12 -15.20 -6.20
C GLN A 161 -14.75 -16.28 -5.17
N SER A 162 -13.49 -16.32 -4.69
CA SER A 162 -13.01 -17.25 -3.67
C SER A 162 -13.36 -16.87 -2.23
N SER A 163 -14.01 -15.73 -1.99
CA SER A 163 -14.28 -15.24 -0.63
C SER A 163 -15.77 -15.16 -0.27
N LYS A 164 -16.62 -16.03 -0.86
CA LYS A 164 -18.07 -16.11 -0.53
C LYS A 164 -18.39 -16.24 0.96
N THR A 165 -17.42 -16.54 1.80
CA THR A 165 -17.58 -16.77 3.24
C THR A 165 -17.17 -15.58 4.11
N ARG A 166 -16.61 -14.48 3.57
CA ARG A 166 -16.03 -13.38 4.37
C ARG A 166 -16.93 -12.17 4.60
N TYR A 167 -17.97 -11.99 3.81
CA TYR A 167 -18.88 -10.86 3.98
C TYR A 167 -20.22 -11.35 4.51
N LYS A 168 -20.48 -11.07 5.79
CA LYS A 168 -21.74 -11.47 6.44
C LYS A 168 -22.91 -10.58 6.02
N ASN A 169 -22.67 -9.36 5.52
CA ASN A 169 -23.71 -8.41 5.12
C ASN A 169 -23.33 -7.65 3.84
N GLU A 170 -24.33 -7.18 3.09
CA GLU A 170 -24.11 -6.32 1.90
C GLU A 170 -23.46 -4.98 2.20
N SER A 171 -23.63 -4.45 3.43
CA SER A 171 -22.97 -3.25 3.91
C SER A 171 -21.44 -3.33 3.93
N ASP A 172 -20.87 -4.55 4.01
CA ASP A 172 -19.42 -4.74 4.00
C ASP A 172 -18.80 -4.62 2.59
N LYS A 173 -19.65 -4.60 1.55
CA LYS A 173 -19.20 -4.50 0.15
C LYS A 173 -19.02 -3.05 -0.31
N ASN A 174 -19.73 -2.13 0.30
CA ASN A 174 -19.74 -0.72 -0.08
C ASN A 174 -19.09 0.11 1.03
N LYS A 175 -17.88 0.58 0.80
CA LYS A 175 -17.24 1.52 1.69
C LYS A 175 -17.06 2.84 0.97
N THR A 176 -17.34 3.94 1.67
CA THR A 176 -17.04 5.28 1.17
C THR A 176 -15.65 5.66 1.65
N GLU A 177 -14.73 5.80 0.73
CA GLU A 177 -13.42 6.39 1.00
C GLU A 177 -13.55 7.89 0.97
N LYS A 178 -12.90 8.56 1.90
CA LYS A 178 -12.94 10.01 2.04
C LYS A 178 -11.55 10.58 2.12
N LEU A 179 -11.39 11.79 1.64
CA LEU A 179 -10.18 12.57 1.80
C LEU A 179 -10.45 13.66 2.83
N TYR A 180 -9.71 13.60 3.92
CA TYR A 180 -9.85 14.52 5.04
C TYR A 180 -8.73 15.54 5.09
N ILE A 181 -9.06 16.73 5.59
CA ILE A 181 -8.09 17.75 5.97
C ILE A 181 -8.47 18.33 7.34
N HIS A 182 -7.49 18.80 8.10
CA HIS A 182 -7.75 19.49 9.36
C HIS A 182 -8.43 20.85 9.11
N LYS A 183 -9.30 21.31 10.02
CA LYS A 183 -10.01 22.60 9.92
C LYS A 183 -9.08 23.81 9.66
N SER A 184 -7.86 23.81 10.20
CA SER A 184 -6.89 24.87 9.93
C SER A 184 -6.40 24.89 8.46
N VAL A 185 -6.27 23.71 7.84
CA VAL A 185 -5.90 23.58 6.42
C VAL A 185 -7.04 24.03 5.55
N HIS A 186 -8.29 23.63 5.89
CA HIS A 186 -9.50 24.05 5.18
C HIS A 186 -9.61 25.58 5.11
N LYS A 187 -9.41 26.26 6.24
CA LYS A 187 -9.40 27.74 6.29
C LYS A 187 -8.32 28.37 5.41
N ARG A 188 -7.11 27.78 5.35
CA ARG A 188 -6.01 28.30 4.50
C ARG A 188 -6.26 28.09 3.01
N LEU A 189 -7.01 27.06 2.64
CA LEU A 189 -7.37 26.77 1.25
C LEU A 189 -8.62 27.52 0.77
N ASN A 190 -9.35 28.21 1.70
CA ASN A 190 -10.63 28.89 1.41
C ASN A 190 -11.69 27.94 0.81
N LEU A 191 -11.72 26.68 1.28
CA LEU A 191 -12.69 25.66 0.87
C LEU A 191 -13.96 25.71 1.73
#